data_b8d7738d176643362abc5b57c421a769
#
_entry.id   b8d7738d176643362abc5b57c421a769
#
_cell.length_a   1.000
_cell.length_b   1.000
_cell.length_c   1.000
_cell.angle_alpha   90.00
_cell.angle_beta   90.00
_cell.angle_gamma   90.00
#
_symmetry.space_group_name_H-M   'P 1'
#
loop_
_entity.id
_entity.type
_entity.pdbx_description
1 polymer ?
#
loop_
_entity_poly.entity_id
_entity_poly.type
_entity_poly.pdbx_seq_one_letter_code
_entity_poly.pdbx_strand_id
1 'polypeptide(L)'
;MIKKDTIIYEAHGNLYLNITNRCTADCIFCLKRYSDGVYGYNLRLLKEPTLPEIIKQLSEHELSKYKEVVFTGFGEPLVRLDDVIEITKWLTARGIQVRLDTSGHAKLLYPDRNVAQEIAESGMKVVSLSLNAQNADTYNHLCDPKYIKAYDKMLEFAKDISNSGMTLRFTVVNLPIVNIEKCKQIAGEYSADFKVRGYSGSV
;
A
#
# COMPACT_ATOMS: atom_id res chain seq x y z
N MET A 1 9.15 -26.26 13.33
CA MET A 1 9.62 -25.64 12.07
C MET A 1 9.53 -24.14 12.24
N ILE A 2 10.64 -23.40 12.10
CA ILE A 2 10.62 -21.93 12.08
C ILE A 2 9.86 -21.55 10.82
N LYS A 3 8.68 -20.91 10.96
CA LYS A 3 7.95 -20.38 9.81
C LYS A 3 8.85 -19.34 9.16
N LYS A 4 9.29 -19.60 7.94
CA LYS A 4 10.09 -18.67 7.15
C LYS A 4 9.20 -17.43 6.88
N ASP A 5 9.70 -16.25 7.19
CA ASP A 5 9.05 -14.99 6.84
C ASP A 5 8.91 -14.87 5.33
N THR A 6 7.81 -14.31 4.90
CA THR A 6 7.44 -14.23 3.48
C THR A 6 7.65 -12.83 2.96
N ILE A 7 8.58 -12.68 2.02
CA ILE A 7 8.83 -11.44 1.28
C ILE A 7 7.87 -11.35 0.07
N ILE A 8 7.67 -12.46 -0.62
CA ILE A 8 6.85 -12.55 -1.83
C ILE A 8 5.79 -13.63 -1.62
N TYR A 9 4.53 -13.32 -1.95
CA TYR A 9 3.44 -14.29 -1.87
C TYR A 9 2.42 -14.09 -3.00
N GLU A 10 1.69 -15.15 -3.29
CA GLU A 10 0.71 -15.20 -4.37
C GLU A 10 -0.71 -15.14 -3.82
N ALA A 11 -1.55 -14.30 -4.42
CA ALA A 11 -2.98 -14.30 -4.18
C ALA A 11 -3.73 -13.64 -5.34
N HIS A 12 -4.95 -14.07 -5.61
CA HIS A 12 -5.87 -13.46 -6.60
C HIS A 12 -5.27 -13.29 -8.02
N GLY A 13 -4.29 -14.12 -8.39
CA GLY A 13 -3.60 -14.02 -9.68
C GLY A 13 -2.57 -12.88 -9.76
N ASN A 14 -2.17 -12.35 -8.61
CA ASN A 14 -1.16 -11.32 -8.46
C ASN A 14 0.00 -11.83 -7.60
N LEU A 15 1.16 -11.15 -7.71
CA LEU A 15 2.30 -11.35 -6.85
C LEU A 15 2.41 -10.16 -5.88
N TYR A 16 2.55 -10.42 -4.61
CA TYR A 16 2.56 -9.41 -3.55
C TYR A 16 3.93 -9.31 -2.89
N LEU A 17 4.39 -8.07 -2.65
CA LEU A 17 5.69 -7.77 -2.04
C LEU A 17 5.50 -7.20 -0.63
N ASN A 18 5.93 -7.96 0.37
CA ASN A 18 5.97 -7.59 1.78
C ASN A 18 7.41 -7.22 2.15
N ILE A 19 7.77 -5.95 2.02
CA ILE A 19 9.16 -5.49 2.10
C ILE A 19 9.54 -4.89 3.46
N THR A 20 8.57 -4.63 4.34
CA THR A 20 8.80 -4.00 5.64
C THR A 20 7.69 -4.31 6.64
N ASN A 21 8.02 -4.33 7.94
CA ASN A 21 7.03 -4.33 9.03
C ASN A 21 6.77 -2.91 9.57
N ARG A 22 7.58 -1.93 9.18
CA ARG A 22 7.43 -0.54 9.64
C ARG A 22 6.23 0.10 8.97
N CYS A 23 5.45 0.83 9.77
CA CYS A 23 4.27 1.55 9.28
C CYS A 23 4.19 2.93 9.91
N THR A 24 3.56 3.85 9.20
CA THR A 24 3.29 5.23 9.63
C THR A 24 2.00 5.36 10.43
N ALA A 25 1.26 4.27 10.60
CA ALA A 25 0.01 4.20 11.33
C ALA A 25 -0.05 2.90 12.16
N ASP A 26 -0.90 2.87 13.17
CA ASP A 26 -1.18 1.66 13.97
C ASP A 26 -2.69 1.35 14.01
N CYS A 27 -3.25 1.12 12.81
CA CYS A 27 -4.69 0.95 12.61
C CYS A 27 -5.28 -0.13 13.53
N ILE A 28 -6.40 0.18 14.18
CA ILE A 28 -7.09 -0.77 15.09
C ILE A 28 -7.60 -2.02 14.35
N PHE A 29 -7.87 -1.92 13.06
CA PHE A 29 -8.33 -3.01 12.17
C PHE A 29 -7.18 -3.69 11.40
N CYS A 30 -5.91 -3.36 11.69
CA CYS A 30 -4.78 -3.93 10.96
C CYS A 30 -4.66 -5.43 11.22
N LEU A 31 -4.57 -6.22 10.15
CA LEU A 31 -4.42 -7.67 10.24
C LEU A 31 -3.24 -8.11 11.11
N LYS A 32 -2.16 -7.35 11.14
CA LYS A 32 -1.00 -7.65 12.01
C LYS A 32 -1.31 -7.74 13.50
N ARG A 33 -2.46 -7.22 13.96
CA ARG A 33 -2.91 -7.31 15.36
C ARG A 33 -3.54 -8.67 15.68
N TYR A 34 -4.05 -9.36 14.65
CA TYR A 34 -4.89 -10.55 14.81
C TYR A 34 -4.30 -11.79 14.14
N SER A 35 -3.31 -11.62 13.27
CA SER A 35 -2.72 -12.71 12.49
C SER A 35 -1.25 -12.44 12.21
N ASP A 36 -0.48 -13.51 12.01
CA ASP A 36 0.89 -13.44 11.53
C ASP A 36 0.98 -13.30 10.00
N GLY A 37 -0.15 -13.39 9.31
CA GLY A 37 -0.15 -13.28 7.85
C GLY A 37 -1.51 -13.51 7.22
N VAL A 38 -1.51 -13.74 5.91
CA VAL A 38 -2.71 -13.95 5.08
C VAL A 38 -2.50 -15.12 4.11
N TYR A 39 -3.57 -15.75 3.67
CA TYR A 39 -3.54 -16.84 2.67
C TYR A 39 -2.57 -17.97 3.00
N GLY A 40 -2.28 -18.22 4.29
CA GLY A 40 -1.32 -19.23 4.73
C GLY A 40 0.13 -18.77 4.79
N TYR A 41 0.45 -17.56 4.34
CA TYR A 41 1.78 -16.98 4.39
C TYR A 41 2.01 -16.22 5.69
N ASN A 42 3.21 -16.35 6.28
CA ASN A 42 3.63 -15.53 7.42
C ASN A 42 4.26 -14.22 6.91
N LEU A 43 3.63 -13.09 7.19
CA LEU A 43 4.10 -11.77 6.76
C LEU A 43 4.92 -11.03 7.82
N ARG A 44 5.13 -11.60 9.01
CA ARG A 44 6.03 -11.01 10.00
C ARG A 44 7.48 -11.26 9.59
N LEU A 45 8.13 -10.23 9.10
CA LEU A 45 9.54 -10.27 8.76
C LEU A 45 10.38 -10.26 10.04
N LEU A 46 11.27 -11.24 10.21
CA LEU A 46 12.29 -11.25 11.28
C LEU A 46 13.34 -10.17 11.00
N LYS A 47 13.65 -9.96 9.73
CA LYS A 47 14.55 -8.93 9.21
C LYS A 47 13.99 -8.37 7.92
N GLU A 48 14.06 -7.06 7.72
CA GLU A 48 13.70 -6.47 6.43
C GLU A 48 14.67 -6.95 5.34
N PRO A 49 14.14 -7.43 4.20
CA PRO A 49 14.98 -7.86 3.09
C PRO A 49 15.70 -6.68 2.46
N THR A 50 16.93 -6.90 2.02
CA THR A 50 17.64 -5.92 1.20
C THR A 50 17.08 -5.87 -0.22
N LEU A 51 17.33 -4.78 -0.96
CA LEU A 51 16.93 -4.66 -2.36
C LEU A 51 17.46 -5.84 -3.22
N PRO A 52 18.72 -6.26 -3.14
CA PRO A 52 19.20 -7.42 -3.89
C PRO A 52 18.48 -8.73 -3.54
N GLU A 53 18.11 -8.95 -2.28
CA GLU A 53 17.34 -10.14 -1.86
C GLU A 53 15.94 -10.14 -2.46
N ILE A 54 15.27 -8.98 -2.52
CA ILE A 54 13.95 -8.85 -3.15
C ILE A 54 14.04 -9.12 -4.65
N ILE A 55 14.98 -8.48 -5.35
CA ILE A 55 15.18 -8.68 -6.80
C ILE A 55 15.54 -10.12 -7.11
N LYS A 56 16.40 -10.76 -6.31
CA LYS A 56 16.73 -12.17 -6.48
C LYS A 56 15.47 -13.05 -6.38
N GLN A 57 14.66 -12.88 -5.34
CA GLN A 57 13.44 -13.65 -5.21
C GLN A 57 12.46 -13.40 -6.34
N LEU A 58 12.28 -12.14 -6.78
CA LEU A 58 11.44 -11.81 -7.94
C LEU A 58 11.92 -12.53 -9.22
N SER A 59 13.23 -12.64 -9.42
CA SER A 59 13.80 -13.32 -10.59
C SER A 59 13.59 -14.84 -10.61
N GLU A 60 13.22 -15.43 -9.48
CA GLU A 60 12.88 -16.86 -9.34
C GLU A 60 11.42 -17.14 -9.73
N HIS A 61 10.58 -16.11 -9.93
CA HIS A 61 9.19 -16.23 -10.35
C HIS A 61 9.03 -16.02 -11.86
N GLU A 62 8.15 -16.77 -12.49
CA GLU A 62 7.69 -16.50 -13.87
C GLU A 62 6.67 -15.35 -13.84
N LEU A 63 7.17 -14.12 -13.86
CA LEU A 63 6.40 -12.89 -13.62
C LEU A 63 5.24 -12.70 -14.63
N SER A 64 5.35 -13.22 -15.83
CA SER A 64 4.31 -13.16 -16.87
C SER A 64 3.01 -13.88 -16.51
N LYS A 65 3.02 -14.76 -15.51
CA LYS A 65 1.81 -15.44 -15.01
C LYS A 65 0.90 -14.55 -14.20
N TYR A 66 1.42 -13.45 -13.67
CA TYR A 66 0.69 -12.57 -12.77
C TYR A 66 0.14 -11.36 -13.52
N LYS A 67 -1.04 -10.90 -13.12
CA LYS A 67 -1.67 -9.69 -13.69
C LYS A 67 -0.88 -8.44 -13.33
N GLU A 68 -0.38 -8.39 -12.11
CA GLU A 68 0.40 -7.28 -11.56
C GLU A 68 1.26 -7.75 -10.37
N VAL A 69 2.31 -6.98 -10.08
CA VAL A 69 3.06 -7.08 -8.84
C VAL A 69 2.62 -5.94 -7.92
N VAL A 70 2.33 -6.25 -6.66
CA VAL A 70 1.70 -5.32 -5.72
C VAL A 70 2.58 -5.10 -4.50
N PHE A 71 3.01 -3.87 -4.27
CA PHE A 71 3.61 -3.51 -2.98
C PHE A 71 2.52 -3.42 -1.92
N THR A 72 2.60 -4.30 -0.91
CA THR A 72 1.69 -4.36 0.23
C THR A 72 2.29 -5.24 1.33
N GLY A 73 1.61 -5.43 2.43
CA GLY A 73 2.07 -6.30 3.52
C GLY A 73 1.66 -5.79 4.89
N PHE A 74 2.46 -6.08 5.90
CA PHE A 74 2.20 -5.62 7.28
C PHE A 74 2.72 -4.21 7.56
N GLY A 75 3.56 -3.66 6.72
CA GLY A 75 4.09 -2.31 6.82
C GLY A 75 3.57 -1.37 5.75
N GLU A 76 4.08 -0.15 5.77
CA GLU A 76 3.87 0.87 4.74
C GLU A 76 5.03 0.82 3.75
N PRO A 77 4.80 0.44 2.48
CA PRO A 77 5.89 0.31 1.52
C PRO A 77 6.69 1.60 1.31
N LEU A 78 6.04 2.76 1.38
CA LEU A 78 6.69 4.06 1.17
C LEU A 78 7.70 4.43 2.26
N VAL A 79 7.79 3.72 3.40
CA VAL A 79 8.93 3.92 4.33
C VAL A 79 10.26 3.46 3.72
N ARG A 80 10.18 2.76 2.57
CA ARG A 80 11.30 2.31 1.75
C ARG A 80 11.16 2.82 0.30
N LEU A 81 10.88 4.11 0.16
CA LEU A 81 10.58 4.74 -1.12
C LEU A 81 11.61 4.43 -2.22
N ASP A 82 12.90 4.53 -1.91
CA ASP A 82 13.96 4.32 -2.90
C ASP A 82 13.97 2.85 -3.40
N ASP A 83 13.75 1.89 -2.50
CA ASP A 83 13.60 0.49 -2.91
C ASP A 83 12.32 0.26 -3.74
N VAL A 84 11.20 0.91 -3.39
CA VAL A 84 9.96 0.86 -4.19
C VAL A 84 10.22 1.37 -5.60
N ILE A 85 10.92 2.49 -5.75
CA ILE A 85 11.29 3.08 -7.05
C ILE A 85 12.16 2.10 -7.85
N GLU A 86 13.23 1.58 -7.27
CA GLU A 86 14.17 0.70 -7.97
C GLU A 86 13.54 -0.66 -8.36
N ILE A 87 12.74 -1.25 -7.48
CA ILE A 87 12.01 -2.48 -7.79
C ILE A 87 10.98 -2.22 -8.90
N THR A 88 10.28 -1.08 -8.86
CA THR A 88 9.32 -0.71 -9.90
C THR A 88 10.00 -0.58 -11.25
N LYS A 89 11.12 0.15 -11.36
CA LYS A 89 11.93 0.25 -12.58
C LYS A 89 12.34 -1.13 -13.10
N TRP A 90 12.82 -2.00 -12.20
CA TRP A 90 13.24 -3.34 -12.58
C TRP A 90 12.10 -4.19 -13.16
N LEU A 91 10.88 -4.08 -12.59
CA LEU A 91 9.67 -4.78 -13.04
C LEU A 91 9.15 -4.21 -14.36
N THR A 92 9.03 -2.89 -14.44
CA THR A 92 8.44 -2.20 -15.62
C THR A 92 9.34 -2.32 -16.85
N ALA A 93 10.67 -2.36 -16.69
CA ALA A 93 11.59 -2.69 -17.78
C ALA A 93 11.38 -4.10 -18.36
N ARG A 94 10.64 -4.97 -17.66
CA ARG A 94 10.25 -6.33 -18.10
C ARG A 94 8.78 -6.40 -18.54
N GLY A 95 8.11 -5.26 -18.69
CA GLY A 95 6.71 -5.17 -19.08
C GLY A 95 5.71 -5.56 -18.00
N ILE A 96 6.15 -5.67 -16.74
CA ILE A 96 5.30 -6.08 -15.62
C ILE A 96 4.56 -4.85 -15.05
N GLN A 97 3.25 -4.97 -14.89
CA GLN A 97 2.45 -3.94 -14.23
C GLN A 97 2.71 -3.94 -12.72
N VAL A 98 2.84 -2.74 -12.16
CA VAL A 98 3.11 -2.56 -10.73
C VAL A 98 2.04 -1.67 -10.10
N ARG A 99 1.56 -2.09 -8.93
CA ARG A 99 0.65 -1.31 -8.09
C ARG A 99 1.23 -1.13 -6.69
N LEU A 100 0.97 0.04 -6.12
CA LEU A 100 1.29 0.37 -4.74
C LEU A 100 0.00 0.43 -3.91
N ASP A 101 -0.07 -0.34 -2.82
CA ASP A 101 -1.05 -0.17 -1.76
C ASP A 101 -0.39 0.60 -0.62
N THR A 102 -0.90 1.78 -0.24
CA THR A 102 -0.26 2.70 0.71
C THR A 102 -1.25 3.38 1.64
N SER A 103 -0.80 3.79 2.82
CA SER A 103 -1.52 4.70 3.71
C SER A 103 -1.54 6.15 3.20
N GLY A 104 -0.69 6.49 2.22
CA GLY A 104 -0.64 7.81 1.61
C GLY A 104 0.12 8.88 2.40
N HIS A 105 0.93 8.53 3.38
CA HIS A 105 1.65 9.49 4.22
C HIS A 105 2.97 9.99 3.58
N ALA A 106 3.09 9.92 2.25
CA ALA A 106 4.31 10.28 1.52
C ALA A 106 4.81 11.70 1.82
N LYS A 107 3.91 12.69 1.84
CA LYS A 107 4.26 14.09 2.15
C LYS A 107 4.77 14.30 3.58
N LEU A 108 4.45 13.40 4.49
CA LEU A 108 4.92 13.43 5.88
C LEU A 108 6.26 12.71 6.06
N LEU A 109 6.47 11.66 5.27
CA LEU A 109 7.74 10.91 5.24
C LEU A 109 8.83 11.70 4.50
N TYR A 110 8.45 12.38 3.42
CA TYR A 110 9.37 13.01 2.47
C TYR A 110 8.87 14.41 2.10
N PRO A 111 8.90 15.40 3.01
CA PRO A 111 8.32 16.72 2.79
C PRO A 111 8.98 17.49 1.63
N ASP A 112 10.26 17.19 1.35
CA ASP A 112 11.06 17.88 0.33
C ASP A 112 11.12 17.12 -1.01
N ARG A 113 10.37 16.00 -1.17
CA ARG A 113 10.36 15.19 -2.40
C ARG A 113 9.00 15.22 -3.09
N ASN A 114 9.02 15.20 -4.40
CA ASN A 114 7.81 14.97 -5.21
C ASN A 114 7.59 13.46 -5.42
N VAL A 115 7.19 12.77 -4.36
CA VAL A 115 7.05 11.31 -4.35
C VAL A 115 6.11 10.81 -5.44
N ALA A 116 4.99 11.50 -5.71
CA ALA A 116 4.05 11.10 -6.75
C ALA A 116 4.72 11.10 -8.14
N GLN A 117 5.50 12.14 -8.44
CA GLN A 117 6.24 12.22 -9.69
C GLN A 117 7.32 11.14 -9.78
N GLU A 118 8.09 10.92 -8.73
CA GLU A 118 9.17 9.93 -8.69
C GLU A 118 8.66 8.50 -8.91
N ILE A 119 7.54 8.11 -8.27
CA ILE A 119 6.95 6.79 -8.49
C ILE A 119 6.29 6.66 -9.88
N ALA A 120 5.73 7.74 -10.44
CA ALA A 120 5.21 7.74 -11.80
C ALA A 120 6.33 7.55 -12.83
N GLU A 121 7.46 8.26 -12.66
CA GLU A 121 8.64 8.15 -13.52
C GLU A 121 9.32 6.76 -13.43
N SER A 122 9.18 6.06 -12.31
CA SER A 122 9.62 4.66 -12.21
C SER A 122 8.79 3.69 -13.04
N GLY A 123 7.63 4.14 -13.58
CA GLY A 123 6.71 3.37 -14.39
C GLY A 123 5.51 2.82 -13.61
N MET A 124 5.32 3.21 -12.34
CA MET A 124 4.12 2.88 -11.57
C MET A 124 2.86 3.36 -12.30
N LYS A 125 1.83 2.50 -12.36
CA LYS A 125 0.59 2.84 -13.08
C LYS A 125 -0.59 3.03 -12.15
N VAL A 126 -0.61 2.33 -11.02
CA VAL A 126 -1.77 2.31 -10.11
C VAL A 126 -1.32 2.51 -8.67
N VAL A 127 -1.97 3.42 -7.97
CA VAL A 127 -1.81 3.60 -6.52
C VAL A 127 -3.15 3.38 -5.85
N SER A 128 -3.22 2.38 -4.97
CA SER A 128 -4.36 2.14 -4.09
C SER A 128 -4.07 2.79 -2.74
N LEU A 129 -4.79 3.85 -2.45
CA LEU A 129 -4.61 4.66 -1.26
C LEU A 129 -5.68 4.34 -0.22
N SER A 130 -5.27 4.09 0.99
CA SER A 130 -6.14 3.70 2.11
C SER A 130 -6.81 4.93 2.72
N LEU A 131 -7.96 5.34 2.12
CA LEU A 131 -8.78 6.45 2.63
C LEU A 131 -9.35 6.15 4.02
N ASN A 132 -9.89 4.95 4.20
CA ASN A 132 -10.37 4.32 5.43
C ASN A 132 -11.45 5.08 6.22
N ALA A 133 -11.67 6.38 6.01
CA ALA A 133 -12.65 7.18 6.73
C ALA A 133 -13.14 8.38 5.89
N GLN A 134 -14.30 8.90 6.27
CA GLN A 134 -14.95 10.04 5.63
C GLN A 134 -14.47 11.41 6.14
N ASN A 135 -13.65 11.47 7.19
CA ASN A 135 -13.10 12.69 7.78
C ASN A 135 -11.88 12.39 8.66
N ALA A 136 -11.17 13.45 9.06
CA ALA A 136 -9.95 13.36 9.85
C ALA A 136 -10.17 12.73 11.24
N ASP A 137 -11.26 13.05 11.93
CA ASP A 137 -11.50 12.52 13.28
C ASP A 137 -11.68 11.00 13.26
N THR A 138 -12.52 10.51 12.34
CA THR A 138 -12.72 9.07 12.16
C THR A 138 -11.45 8.39 11.67
N TYR A 139 -10.69 9.04 10.77
CA TYR A 139 -9.40 8.52 10.29
C TYR A 139 -8.40 8.38 11.44
N ASN A 140 -8.23 9.42 12.24
CA ASN A 140 -7.31 9.40 13.37
C ASN A 140 -7.68 8.32 14.38
N HIS A 141 -8.98 8.16 14.68
CA HIS A 141 -9.46 7.11 15.58
C HIS A 141 -9.18 5.70 15.04
N LEU A 142 -9.42 5.47 13.73
CA LEU A 142 -9.28 4.14 13.12
C LEU A 142 -7.84 3.78 12.76
N CYS A 143 -7.07 4.75 12.25
CA CYS A 143 -5.75 4.51 11.70
C CYS A 143 -4.62 4.82 12.66
N ASP A 144 -4.87 5.58 13.74
CA ASP A 144 -3.88 5.98 14.73
C ASP A 144 -2.53 6.39 14.08
N PRO A 145 -2.54 7.45 13.23
CA PRO A 145 -1.36 7.84 12.48
C PRO A 145 -0.31 8.47 13.39
N LYS A 146 0.97 8.23 13.11
CA LYS A 146 2.11 8.79 13.85
C LYS A 146 2.32 10.29 13.63
N TYR A 147 1.59 10.88 12.70
CA TYR A 147 1.76 12.26 12.24
C TYR A 147 0.48 13.07 12.41
N ILE A 148 0.63 14.33 12.82
CA ILE A 148 -0.46 15.30 12.83
C ILE A 148 -0.88 15.61 11.39
N LYS A 149 -2.18 15.84 11.15
CA LYS A 149 -2.76 16.13 9.83
C LYS A 149 -2.54 15.03 8.78
N ALA A 150 -2.40 13.78 9.23
CA ALA A 150 -2.14 12.66 8.34
C ALA A 150 -3.25 12.49 7.29
N TYR A 151 -4.51 12.67 7.65
CA TYR A 151 -5.65 12.61 6.73
C TYR A 151 -5.56 13.68 5.62
N ASP A 152 -5.32 14.93 5.99
CA ASP A 152 -5.20 16.04 5.03
C ASP A 152 -4.01 15.82 4.08
N LYS A 153 -2.87 15.41 4.64
CA LYS A 153 -1.66 15.14 3.84
C LYS A 153 -1.80 13.92 2.93
N MET A 154 -2.57 12.93 3.34
CA MET A 154 -2.95 11.80 2.49
C MET A 154 -3.82 12.27 1.31
N LEU A 155 -4.78 13.17 1.53
CA LEU A 155 -5.60 13.75 0.47
C LEU A 155 -4.80 14.66 -0.47
N GLU A 156 -3.83 15.43 0.05
CA GLU A 156 -2.88 16.18 -0.77
C GLU A 156 -2.06 15.24 -1.68
N PHE A 157 -1.56 14.13 -1.13
CA PHE A 157 -0.83 13.12 -1.90
C PHE A 157 -1.73 12.45 -2.96
N ALA A 158 -3.00 12.19 -2.64
CA ALA A 158 -3.98 11.69 -3.61
C ALA A 158 -4.12 12.63 -4.82
N LYS A 159 -4.15 13.94 -4.58
CA LYS A 159 -4.18 14.96 -5.65
C LYS A 159 -2.91 14.92 -6.51
N ASP A 160 -1.75 14.76 -5.89
CA ASP A 160 -0.49 14.66 -6.63
C ASP A 160 -0.46 13.39 -7.51
N ILE A 161 -0.97 12.26 -7.01
CA ILE A 161 -1.12 11.02 -7.79
C ILE A 161 -2.02 11.25 -9.01
N SER A 162 -3.19 11.85 -8.83
CA SER A 162 -4.10 12.16 -9.94
C SER A 162 -3.44 13.06 -11.00
N ASN A 163 -2.64 14.04 -10.56
CA ASN A 163 -1.94 14.97 -11.45
C ASN A 163 -0.72 14.34 -12.17
N SER A 164 -0.19 13.22 -11.67
CA SER A 164 0.96 12.54 -12.27
C SER A 164 0.61 11.56 -13.39
N GLY A 165 -0.68 11.42 -13.71
CA GLY A 165 -1.17 10.51 -14.75
C GLY A 165 -1.29 9.05 -14.32
N MET A 166 -1.07 8.74 -13.04
CA MET A 166 -1.33 7.42 -12.47
C MET A 166 -2.82 7.23 -12.17
N THR A 167 -3.30 6.01 -12.20
CA THR A 167 -4.65 5.66 -11.72
C THR A 167 -4.65 5.68 -10.19
N LEU A 168 -5.46 6.58 -9.62
CA LEU A 168 -5.74 6.59 -8.19
C LEU A 168 -6.92 5.67 -7.89
N ARG A 169 -6.79 4.85 -6.84
CA ARG A 169 -7.88 4.07 -6.26
C ARG A 169 -7.94 4.35 -4.76
N PHE A 170 -9.08 4.80 -4.26
CA PHE A 170 -9.33 4.82 -2.83
C PHE A 170 -9.87 3.48 -2.34
N THR A 171 -9.38 3.06 -1.19
CA THR A 171 -9.88 1.87 -0.50
C THR A 171 -10.34 2.20 0.91
N VAL A 172 -11.39 1.54 1.36
CA VAL A 172 -11.89 1.62 2.73
C VAL A 172 -12.15 0.22 3.26
N VAL A 173 -11.96 0.02 4.56
CA VAL A 173 -12.41 -1.19 5.25
C VAL A 173 -13.85 -0.96 5.72
N ASN A 174 -14.74 -1.92 5.48
CA ASN A 174 -16.15 -1.84 5.89
C ASN A 174 -16.25 -2.03 7.40
N LEU A 175 -16.22 -0.92 8.13
CA LEU A 175 -16.39 -0.87 9.58
C LEU A 175 -17.64 -0.06 9.93
N PRO A 176 -18.33 -0.36 11.04
CA PRO A 176 -19.60 0.32 11.40
C PRO A 176 -19.52 1.85 11.48
N ILE A 177 -18.37 2.40 11.88
CA ILE A 177 -18.16 3.85 12.01
C ILE A 177 -17.82 4.55 10.68
N VAL A 178 -17.53 3.78 9.61
CA VAL A 178 -17.15 4.32 8.30
C VAL A 178 -18.39 4.58 7.47
N ASN A 179 -18.57 5.83 7.06
CA ASN A 179 -19.63 6.19 6.11
C ASN A 179 -19.15 5.96 4.68
N ILE A 180 -19.49 4.78 4.14
CA ILE A 180 -19.06 4.33 2.79
C ILE A 180 -19.50 5.31 1.70
N GLU A 181 -20.74 5.84 1.76
CA GLU A 181 -21.26 6.76 0.75
C GLU A 181 -20.48 8.09 0.74
N LYS A 182 -20.14 8.64 1.90
CA LYS A 182 -19.27 9.82 1.99
C LYS A 182 -17.88 9.55 1.47
N CYS A 183 -17.31 8.38 1.77
CA CYS A 183 -16.00 7.98 1.22
C CYS A 183 -16.03 7.85 -0.31
N LYS A 184 -17.15 7.34 -0.86
CA LYS A 184 -17.35 7.26 -2.31
C LYS A 184 -17.50 8.64 -2.96
N GLN A 185 -18.16 9.59 -2.29
CA GLN A 185 -18.23 10.97 -2.75
C GLN A 185 -16.83 11.61 -2.80
N ILE A 186 -16.03 11.44 -1.75
CA ILE A 186 -14.62 11.90 -1.74
C ILE A 186 -13.87 11.28 -2.92
N ALA A 187 -14.00 9.98 -3.18
CA ALA A 187 -13.33 9.35 -4.33
C ALA A 187 -13.76 10.00 -5.66
N GLY A 188 -15.04 10.35 -5.81
CA GLY A 188 -15.55 11.07 -6.98
C GLY A 188 -14.90 12.44 -7.18
N GLU A 189 -14.63 13.19 -6.12
CA GLU A 189 -13.96 14.50 -6.17
C GLU A 189 -12.52 14.42 -6.74
N TYR A 190 -11.88 13.26 -6.58
CA TYR A 190 -10.53 12.97 -7.10
C TYR A 190 -10.54 12.20 -8.42
N SER A 191 -11.71 11.92 -9.01
CA SER A 191 -11.87 11.04 -10.17
C SER A 191 -11.20 9.66 -9.95
N ALA A 192 -11.23 9.18 -8.72
CA ALA A 192 -10.57 7.95 -8.31
C ALA A 192 -11.50 6.74 -8.37
N ASP A 193 -10.94 5.58 -8.69
CA ASP A 193 -11.61 4.31 -8.43
C ASP A 193 -11.93 4.17 -6.94
N PHE A 194 -13.02 3.47 -6.60
CA PHE A 194 -13.39 3.23 -5.22
C PHE A 194 -13.59 1.74 -4.95
N LYS A 195 -12.96 1.24 -3.87
CA LYS A 195 -13.09 -0.17 -3.47
C LYS A 195 -13.35 -0.30 -1.98
N VAL A 196 -14.40 -1.02 -1.62
CA VAL A 196 -14.69 -1.43 -0.24
C VAL A 196 -14.04 -2.80 0.01
N ARG A 197 -13.30 -2.92 1.10
CA ARG A 197 -12.72 -4.18 1.58
C ARG A 197 -13.54 -4.71 2.74
N GLY A 198 -13.82 -6.01 2.74
CA GLY A 198 -14.39 -6.68 3.92
C GLY A 198 -13.42 -6.61 5.11
N TYR A 199 -13.97 -6.44 6.31
CA TYR A 199 -13.19 -6.62 7.53
C TYR A 199 -13.06 -8.11 7.84
N SER A 200 -11.84 -8.59 7.95
CA SER A 200 -11.53 -10.02 8.21
C SER A 200 -10.97 -10.28 9.62
N GLY A 201 -10.97 -9.26 10.48
CA GLY A 201 -10.65 -9.43 11.90
C GLY A 201 -11.89 -9.85 12.70
N SER A 202 -11.69 -10.59 13.78
CA SER A 202 -12.73 -10.83 14.77
C SER A 202 -12.99 -9.52 15.53
N VAL A 203 -14.24 -9.08 15.58
CA VAL A 203 -14.71 -8.02 16.48
C VAL A 203 -14.96 -8.66 17.82
#